data_81b41cef3bbf1569397a4203ef031037
#
_entry.id   81b41cef3bbf1569397a4203ef031037
#
_cell.length_a   1.000
_cell.length_b   1.000
_cell.length_c   1.000
_cell.angle_alpha   90.00
_cell.angle_beta   90.00
_cell.angle_gamma   90.00
#
_symmetry.space_group_name_H-M   'P 1'
#
loop_
_entity.id
_entity.type
_entity.pdbx_description
1 polymer ?
#
loop_
_entity_poly.entity_id
_entity_poly.type
_entity_poly.pdbx_seq_one_letter_code
_entity_poly.pdbx_strand_id
1 'polypeptide(L)'
;MSRIGKKPAVIPRDVKIEVKDRVVSVGGPKGNLILHLSDRITVEIKDNQLFLKRVSDTKFDKSLHGLYRALIFNMIKGVTEGYVKELEIIGVGFRAQIQGNNLNMQLGFSHPVNFPIPQGIKIETPKQTQIIVRGIDKEKVGEVASEIRAIYPPEPYKGKGIRYSGEYVKKKVGKAQAATTK
;
A
#
# COMPACT_ATOMS: atom_id res chain seq x y z
N MET A 1 8.72 -16.63 -20.65
CA MET A 1 9.72 -16.31 -19.62
C MET A 1 9.27 -15.06 -18.84
N SER A 2 9.41 -15.01 -17.50
CA SER A 2 9.06 -13.80 -16.72
C SER A 2 10.09 -12.69 -16.96
N ARG A 3 9.71 -11.63 -17.68
CA ARG A 3 10.56 -10.45 -17.89
C ARG A 3 10.88 -9.73 -16.57
N ILE A 4 9.95 -9.73 -15.64
CA ILE A 4 10.08 -9.07 -14.32
C ILE A 4 11.10 -9.81 -13.45
N GLY A 5 11.01 -11.14 -13.34
CA GLY A 5 11.91 -11.92 -12.49
C GLY A 5 13.38 -11.86 -12.90
N LYS A 6 13.65 -11.74 -14.19
CA LYS A 6 15.03 -11.65 -14.72
C LYS A 6 15.69 -10.27 -14.54
N LYS A 7 14.88 -9.23 -14.29
CA LYS A 7 15.44 -7.88 -14.12
C LYS A 7 16.12 -7.78 -12.75
N PRO A 8 17.42 -7.44 -12.68
CA PRO A 8 18.10 -7.28 -11.40
C PRO A 8 17.45 -6.19 -10.56
N ALA A 9 17.48 -6.34 -9.24
CA ALA A 9 17.11 -5.29 -8.33
C ALA A 9 18.37 -4.56 -7.87
N VAL A 10 18.48 -3.27 -8.21
CA VAL A 10 19.61 -2.42 -7.81
C VAL A 10 19.49 -2.14 -6.32
N ILE A 11 20.59 -2.28 -5.58
CA ILE A 11 20.69 -2.01 -4.15
C ILE A 11 21.29 -0.62 -3.98
N PRO A 12 20.54 0.36 -3.43
CA PRO A 12 21.10 1.67 -3.11
C PRO A 12 22.21 1.56 -2.05
N ARG A 13 23.12 2.54 -2.02
CA ARG A 13 24.26 2.56 -1.07
C ARG A 13 23.84 2.55 0.40
N ASP A 14 22.68 3.10 0.69
CA ASP A 14 22.13 3.25 2.06
C ASP A 14 21.32 2.02 2.53
N VAL A 15 21.28 0.94 1.71
CA VAL A 15 20.51 -0.27 2.01
C VAL A 15 21.45 -1.45 2.23
N LYS A 16 21.27 -2.13 3.36
CA LYS A 16 21.95 -3.40 3.66
C LYS A 16 20.98 -4.55 3.44
N ILE A 17 21.40 -5.56 2.70
CA ILE A 17 20.60 -6.77 2.47
C ILE A 17 21.41 -7.96 2.99
N GLU A 18 20.80 -8.70 3.90
CA GLU A 18 21.33 -9.96 4.43
C GLU A 18 20.41 -11.11 4.03
N VAL A 19 21.00 -12.20 3.58
CA VAL A 19 20.29 -13.43 3.23
C VAL A 19 20.84 -14.55 4.11
N LYS A 20 20.03 -15.04 5.05
CA LYS A 20 20.37 -16.16 5.94
C LYS A 20 19.21 -17.14 5.98
N ASP A 21 19.47 -18.40 5.81
CA ASP A 21 18.49 -19.49 5.98
C ASP A 21 17.13 -19.23 5.32
N ARG A 22 17.14 -18.72 4.07
CA ARG A 22 15.94 -18.37 3.28
C ARG A 22 15.16 -17.15 3.81
N VAL A 23 15.76 -16.39 4.72
CA VAL A 23 15.23 -15.13 5.19
C VAL A 23 16.02 -14.00 4.55
N VAL A 24 15.33 -13.12 3.86
CA VAL A 24 15.91 -11.88 3.32
C VAL A 24 15.56 -10.75 4.26
N SER A 25 16.57 -10.15 4.87
CA SER A 25 16.44 -8.95 5.69
C SER A 25 16.94 -7.75 4.90
N VAL A 26 16.12 -6.73 4.80
CA VAL A 26 16.44 -5.48 4.09
C VAL A 26 16.41 -4.35 5.09
N GLY A 27 17.58 -3.80 5.41
CA GLY A 27 17.75 -2.67 6.31
C GLY A 27 18.05 -1.38 5.56
N GLY A 28 17.43 -0.29 5.96
CA GLY A 28 17.65 1.04 5.37
C GLY A 28 17.38 2.17 6.35
N PRO A 29 17.47 3.43 5.90
CA PRO A 29 17.35 4.59 6.77
C PRO A 29 16.01 4.74 7.50
N LYS A 30 14.94 4.15 6.93
CA LYS A 30 13.59 4.22 7.53
C LYS A 30 13.20 3.02 8.39
N GLY A 31 14.00 1.95 8.37
CA GLY A 31 13.76 0.76 9.18
C GLY A 31 14.16 -0.53 8.46
N ASN A 32 13.73 -1.65 9.04
CA ASN A 32 14.07 -2.99 8.56
C ASN A 32 12.80 -3.74 8.18
N LEU A 33 12.89 -4.51 7.10
CA LEU A 33 11.84 -5.43 6.65
C LEU A 33 12.41 -6.83 6.49
N ILE A 34 11.60 -7.85 6.73
CA ILE A 34 11.99 -9.25 6.66
C ILE A 34 11.03 -9.98 5.71
N LEU A 35 11.58 -10.86 4.86
CA LEU A 35 10.83 -11.67 3.92
C LEU A 35 11.33 -13.12 3.94
N HIS A 36 10.42 -14.06 4.11
CA HIS A 36 10.71 -15.48 4.01
C HIS A 36 10.60 -15.95 2.55
N LEU A 37 11.65 -16.57 2.06
CA LEU A 37 11.68 -17.13 0.72
C LEU A 37 11.14 -18.56 0.69
N SER A 38 10.48 -18.94 -0.40
CA SER A 38 10.15 -20.32 -0.69
C SER A 38 11.42 -21.11 -1.05
N ASP A 39 11.41 -22.42 -0.79
CA ASP A 39 12.47 -23.36 -1.13
C ASP A 39 12.87 -23.38 -2.61
N ARG A 40 11.99 -22.86 -3.45
CA ARG A 40 12.12 -22.86 -4.92
C ARG A 40 12.82 -21.63 -5.48
N ILE A 41 13.19 -20.69 -4.61
CA ILE A 41 13.85 -19.44 -5.00
C ILE A 41 15.13 -19.24 -4.20
N THR A 42 16.21 -18.92 -4.91
CA THR A 42 17.49 -18.52 -4.34
C THR A 42 17.82 -17.09 -4.71
N VAL A 43 18.52 -16.42 -3.82
CA VAL A 43 18.95 -15.02 -4.00
C VAL A 43 20.47 -14.97 -4.08
N GLU A 44 21.00 -14.30 -5.08
CA GLU A 44 22.42 -14.00 -5.22
C GLU A 44 22.62 -12.49 -5.28
N ILE A 45 23.61 -12.00 -4.55
CA ILE A 45 24.01 -10.58 -4.58
C ILE A 45 25.36 -10.49 -5.29
N LYS A 46 25.42 -9.70 -6.38
CA LYS A 46 26.62 -9.42 -7.15
C LYS A 46 26.63 -7.95 -7.56
N ASP A 47 27.75 -7.27 -7.39
CA ASP A 47 27.97 -5.89 -7.87
C ASP A 47 26.84 -4.90 -7.49
N ASN A 48 26.43 -4.89 -6.22
CA ASN A 48 25.29 -4.09 -5.73
C ASN A 48 23.95 -4.35 -6.45
N GLN A 49 23.81 -5.53 -7.06
CA GLN A 49 22.59 -5.98 -7.69
C GLN A 49 22.15 -7.30 -7.11
N LEU A 50 20.86 -7.44 -6.89
CA LEU A 50 20.25 -8.65 -6.38
C LEU A 50 19.60 -9.40 -7.55
N PHE A 51 19.99 -10.66 -7.70
CA PHE A 51 19.48 -11.59 -8.69
C PHE A 51 18.71 -12.70 -7.99
N LEU A 52 17.57 -13.06 -8.54
CA LEU A 52 16.84 -14.23 -8.10
C LEU A 52 17.02 -15.37 -9.11
N LYS A 53 17.16 -16.59 -8.58
CA LYS A 53 17.16 -17.81 -9.36
C LYS A 53 16.04 -18.70 -8.92
N ARG A 54 15.43 -19.43 -9.83
CA ARG A 54 14.42 -20.46 -9.55
C ARG A 54 14.99 -21.85 -9.78
N VAL A 55 14.47 -22.82 -9.06
CA VAL A 55 14.94 -24.23 -9.14
C VAL A 55 14.52 -24.87 -10.47
N SER A 56 13.31 -24.58 -10.96
CA SER A 56 12.80 -25.18 -12.19
C SER A 56 12.02 -24.20 -13.06
N ASP A 57 11.68 -24.63 -14.30
CA ASP A 57 10.97 -23.82 -15.30
C ASP A 57 9.45 -24.08 -15.31
N THR A 58 8.90 -24.63 -14.22
CA THR A 58 7.45 -24.83 -14.09
C THR A 58 6.71 -23.49 -14.08
N LYS A 59 5.41 -23.52 -14.39
CA LYS A 59 4.54 -22.33 -14.34
C LYS A 59 4.53 -21.71 -12.92
N PHE A 60 4.53 -22.56 -11.90
CA PHE A 60 4.54 -22.14 -10.49
C PHE A 60 5.85 -21.44 -10.11
N ASP A 61 7.01 -22.00 -10.46
CA ASP A 61 8.31 -21.39 -10.15
C ASP A 61 8.53 -20.08 -10.89
N LYS A 62 7.98 -19.95 -12.10
CA LYS A 62 7.96 -18.67 -12.85
C LYS A 62 7.13 -17.62 -12.14
N SER A 63 5.99 -17.99 -11.55
CA SER A 63 5.16 -17.05 -10.79
C SER A 63 5.85 -16.59 -9.50
N LEU A 64 6.43 -17.53 -8.74
CA LEU A 64 7.20 -17.22 -7.52
C LEU A 64 8.41 -16.31 -7.83
N HIS A 65 9.13 -16.59 -8.91
CA HIS A 65 10.28 -15.77 -9.33
C HIS A 65 9.90 -14.30 -9.55
N GLY A 66 8.78 -14.05 -10.23
CA GLY A 66 8.26 -12.70 -10.42
C GLY A 66 7.77 -12.05 -9.13
N LEU A 67 7.07 -12.81 -8.28
CA LEU A 67 6.55 -12.37 -6.99
C LEU A 67 7.68 -11.91 -6.06
N TYR A 68 8.63 -12.80 -5.76
CA TYR A 68 9.71 -12.48 -4.83
C TYR A 68 10.59 -11.32 -5.30
N ARG A 69 10.83 -11.22 -6.61
CA ARG A 69 11.53 -10.06 -7.17
C ARG A 69 10.77 -8.75 -6.91
N ALA A 70 9.47 -8.76 -7.10
CA ALA A 70 8.64 -7.58 -6.85
C ALA A 70 8.57 -7.22 -5.36
N LEU A 71 8.46 -8.22 -4.47
CA LEU A 71 8.46 -8.03 -3.04
C LEU A 71 9.79 -7.41 -2.55
N ILE A 72 10.93 -7.99 -2.94
CA ILE A 72 12.25 -7.45 -2.54
C ILE A 72 12.44 -6.02 -3.07
N PHE A 73 12.05 -5.74 -4.30
CA PHE A 73 12.11 -4.39 -4.85
C PHE A 73 11.24 -3.40 -4.07
N ASN A 74 10.02 -3.84 -3.67
CA ASN A 74 9.15 -3.02 -2.82
C ASN A 74 9.77 -2.80 -1.44
N MET A 75 10.44 -3.80 -0.85
CA MET A 75 11.14 -3.63 0.43
C MET A 75 12.28 -2.61 0.32
N ILE A 76 13.12 -2.72 -0.71
CA ILE A 76 14.21 -1.76 -0.95
C ILE A 76 13.66 -0.33 -1.05
N LYS A 77 12.62 -0.13 -1.87
CA LYS A 77 11.96 1.18 -1.99
C LYS A 77 11.32 1.64 -0.68
N GLY A 78 10.71 0.71 0.07
CA GLY A 78 10.07 1.03 1.34
C GLY A 78 11.04 1.51 2.40
N VAL A 79 12.20 0.87 2.55
CA VAL A 79 13.20 1.28 3.56
C VAL A 79 13.99 2.52 3.15
N THR A 80 14.01 2.92 1.87
CA THR A 80 14.63 4.16 1.38
C THR A 80 13.66 5.32 1.36
N GLU A 81 12.66 5.28 0.48
CA GLU A 81 11.70 6.36 0.24
C GLU A 81 10.48 6.27 1.16
N GLY A 82 10.07 5.04 1.48
CA GLY A 82 8.78 4.74 2.12
C GLY A 82 7.63 4.76 1.13
N TYR A 83 6.43 4.41 1.65
CA TYR A 83 5.19 4.45 0.89
C TYR A 83 4.22 5.44 1.49
N VAL A 84 3.47 6.10 0.63
CA VAL A 84 2.45 7.07 0.99
C VAL A 84 1.18 6.76 0.21
N LYS A 85 0.04 6.77 0.90
CA LYS A 85 -1.30 6.75 0.31
C LYS A 85 -2.10 7.92 0.85
N GLU A 86 -2.71 8.67 -0.03
CA GLU A 86 -3.53 9.81 0.31
C GLU A 86 -4.99 9.50 0.05
N LEU A 87 -5.83 9.83 1.03
CA LEU A 87 -7.28 9.67 0.98
C LEU A 87 -7.94 11.03 1.18
N GLU A 88 -9.03 11.25 0.47
CA GLU A 88 -9.87 12.45 0.55
C GLU A 88 -11.23 12.07 1.09
N ILE A 89 -11.74 12.86 2.02
CA ILE A 89 -13.07 12.73 2.58
C ILE A 89 -13.98 13.77 1.93
N ILE A 90 -15.05 13.32 1.31
CA ILE A 90 -16.03 14.18 0.64
C ILE A 90 -17.38 14.03 1.33
N GLY A 91 -17.90 15.12 1.84
CA GLY A 91 -19.21 15.18 2.50
C GLY A 91 -19.33 16.41 3.39
N VAL A 92 -20.54 16.98 3.47
CA VAL A 92 -20.81 18.11 4.37
C VAL A 92 -20.75 17.64 5.80
N GLY A 93 -19.92 18.27 6.63
CA GLY A 93 -19.72 17.90 8.04
C GLY A 93 -18.83 16.67 8.26
N PHE A 94 -18.32 16.02 7.21
CA PHE A 94 -17.37 14.91 7.35
C PHE A 94 -15.99 15.43 7.74
N ARG A 95 -15.40 14.79 8.74
CA ARG A 95 -14.08 15.17 9.24
C ARG A 95 -13.32 13.99 9.83
N ALA A 96 -12.00 14.04 9.77
CA ALA A 96 -11.09 13.12 10.41
C ALA A 96 -10.07 13.87 11.27
N GLN A 97 -9.73 13.30 12.42
CA GLN A 97 -8.75 13.84 13.34
C GLN A 97 -8.03 12.70 14.06
N ILE A 98 -6.72 12.86 14.27
CA ILE A 98 -5.92 11.93 15.05
C ILE A 98 -6.09 12.26 16.53
N GLN A 99 -6.41 11.25 17.33
CA GLN A 99 -6.48 11.33 18.79
C GLN A 99 -5.64 10.20 19.40
N GLY A 100 -4.44 10.55 19.86
CA GLY A 100 -3.48 9.55 20.35
C GLY A 100 -3.08 8.56 19.27
N ASN A 101 -3.38 7.27 19.48
CA ASN A 101 -3.09 6.18 18.52
C ASN A 101 -4.32 5.76 17.68
N ASN A 102 -5.35 6.60 17.65
CA ASN A 102 -6.57 6.33 16.90
C ASN A 102 -6.86 7.45 15.90
N LEU A 103 -7.34 7.07 14.73
CA LEU A 103 -7.94 7.98 13.75
C LEU A 103 -9.44 8.05 14.03
N ASN A 104 -9.91 9.18 14.54
CA ASN A 104 -11.32 9.44 14.81
C ASN A 104 -11.94 10.11 13.58
N MET A 105 -13.03 9.52 13.07
CA MET A 105 -13.71 9.99 11.88
C MET A 105 -15.20 10.21 12.16
N GLN A 106 -15.70 11.38 11.73
CA GLN A 106 -17.11 11.71 11.71
C GLN A 106 -17.57 11.70 10.25
N LEU A 107 -18.35 10.69 9.89
CA LEU A 107 -18.75 10.38 8.51
C LEU A 107 -20.27 10.36 8.34
N GLY A 108 -21.00 11.08 9.20
CA GLY A 108 -22.46 11.13 9.16
C GLY A 108 -23.17 9.93 9.77
N PHE A 109 -22.44 9.02 10.42
CA PHE A 109 -23.02 7.98 11.27
C PHE A 109 -23.50 8.59 12.60
N SER A 110 -24.38 7.88 13.31
CA SER A 110 -24.87 8.29 14.65
C SER A 110 -23.77 8.31 15.72
N HIS A 111 -22.64 7.65 15.48
CA HIS A 111 -21.48 7.59 16.37
C HIS A 111 -20.19 7.89 15.60
N PRO A 112 -19.15 8.44 16.25
CA PRO A 112 -17.84 8.59 15.63
C PRO A 112 -17.22 7.22 15.40
N VAL A 113 -16.51 7.07 14.28
CA VAL A 113 -15.76 5.85 13.96
C VAL A 113 -14.32 6.02 14.42
N ASN A 114 -13.87 5.14 15.30
CA ASN A 114 -12.50 5.09 15.79
C ASN A 114 -11.75 3.96 15.09
N PHE A 115 -10.70 4.31 14.33
CA PHE A 115 -9.84 3.37 13.64
C PHE A 115 -8.49 3.31 14.37
N PRO A 116 -8.10 2.17 14.96
CA PRO A 116 -6.80 2.02 15.62
C PRO A 116 -5.67 2.02 14.59
N ILE A 117 -4.62 2.81 14.83
CA ILE A 117 -3.47 2.89 13.93
C ILE A 117 -2.54 1.71 14.22
N PRO A 118 -2.31 0.79 13.27
CA PRO A 118 -1.45 -0.36 13.48
C PRO A 118 0.03 0.04 13.58
N GLN A 119 0.82 -0.82 14.22
CA GLN A 119 2.27 -0.60 14.38
C GLN A 119 2.99 -0.57 13.03
N GLY A 120 3.92 0.39 12.87
CA GLY A 120 4.67 0.58 11.64
C GLY A 120 3.99 1.45 10.59
N ILE A 121 2.79 1.96 10.89
CA ILE A 121 2.06 2.93 10.07
C ILE A 121 1.97 4.27 10.81
N LYS A 122 2.18 5.35 10.07
CA LYS A 122 1.96 6.71 10.51
C LYS A 122 0.82 7.32 9.69
N ILE A 123 -0.20 7.81 10.38
CA ILE A 123 -1.30 8.53 9.76
C ILE A 123 -1.15 10.02 10.09
N GLU A 124 -1.39 10.87 9.12
CA GLU A 124 -1.38 12.32 9.26
C GLU A 124 -2.68 12.89 8.70
N THR A 125 -3.24 13.88 9.37
CA THR A 125 -4.44 14.59 8.91
C THR A 125 -4.13 16.08 8.77
N PRO A 126 -3.43 16.51 7.69
CA PRO A 126 -3.05 17.90 7.50
C PRO A 126 -4.27 18.81 7.36
N LYS A 127 -5.36 18.28 6.83
CA LYS A 127 -6.69 18.88 6.79
C LYS A 127 -7.72 17.88 7.33
N GLN A 128 -8.80 18.37 7.91
CA GLN A 128 -9.88 17.50 8.41
C GLN A 128 -10.52 16.60 7.34
N THR A 129 -10.33 16.94 6.08
CA THR A 129 -10.84 16.21 4.91
C THR A 129 -9.77 15.41 4.18
N GLN A 130 -8.55 15.36 4.68
CA GLN A 130 -7.43 14.65 4.05
C GLN A 130 -6.74 13.74 5.05
N ILE A 131 -6.56 12.47 4.67
CA ILE A 131 -5.84 11.47 5.46
C ILE A 131 -4.63 11.02 4.64
N ILE A 132 -3.44 11.07 5.23
CA ILE A 132 -2.21 10.58 4.63
C ILE A 132 -1.72 9.39 5.44
N VAL A 133 -1.62 8.23 4.80
CA VAL A 133 -1.11 6.99 5.39
C VAL A 133 0.32 6.77 4.91
N ARG A 134 1.28 6.68 5.84
CA ARG A 134 2.70 6.49 5.55
C ARG A 134 3.25 5.25 6.23
N GLY A 135 4.17 4.56 5.59
CA GLY A 135 4.86 3.41 6.17
C GLY A 135 6.00 2.90 5.30
N ILE A 136 6.78 1.99 5.85
CA ILE A 136 7.87 1.32 5.13
C ILE A 136 7.37 0.11 4.33
N ASP A 137 6.31 -0.53 4.78
CA ASP A 137 5.73 -1.71 4.14
C ASP A 137 4.59 -1.32 3.21
N LYS A 138 4.75 -1.62 1.92
CA LYS A 138 3.75 -1.33 0.89
C LYS A 138 2.42 -2.03 1.15
N GLU A 139 2.47 -3.28 1.62
CA GLU A 139 1.30 -4.10 1.89
C GLU A 139 0.49 -3.49 3.02
N LYS A 140 1.11 -3.23 4.17
CA LYS A 140 0.43 -2.61 5.33
C LYS A 140 -0.14 -1.22 5.02
N VAL A 141 0.63 -0.38 4.29
CA VAL A 141 0.12 0.95 3.87
C VAL A 141 -1.10 0.81 2.95
N GLY A 142 -1.08 -0.17 2.04
CA GLY A 142 -2.20 -0.44 1.15
C GLY A 142 -3.42 -1.00 1.88
N GLU A 143 -3.22 -1.93 2.80
CA GLU A 143 -4.25 -2.54 3.64
C GLU A 143 -4.97 -1.49 4.48
N VAL A 144 -4.22 -0.75 5.30
CA VAL A 144 -4.76 0.34 6.14
C VAL A 144 -5.53 1.39 5.31
N ALA A 145 -4.99 1.80 4.18
CA ALA A 145 -5.68 2.75 3.31
C ALA A 145 -6.97 2.17 2.73
N SER A 146 -6.99 0.87 2.38
CA SER A 146 -8.19 0.20 1.88
C SER A 146 -9.26 0.00 2.96
N GLU A 147 -8.85 -0.33 4.19
CA GLU A 147 -9.75 -0.44 5.35
C GLU A 147 -10.41 0.90 5.67
N ILE A 148 -9.63 1.99 5.74
CA ILE A 148 -10.17 3.33 5.97
C ILE A 148 -11.18 3.70 4.87
N ARG A 149 -10.86 3.41 3.58
CA ARG A 149 -11.78 3.66 2.48
C ARG A 149 -13.05 2.80 2.56
N ALA A 150 -12.94 1.56 3.03
CA ALA A 150 -14.06 0.63 3.15
C ALA A 150 -15.08 1.03 4.23
N ILE A 151 -14.69 1.84 5.22
CA ILE A 151 -15.60 2.35 6.26
C ILE A 151 -16.76 3.16 5.66
N TYR A 152 -16.46 4.01 4.68
CA TYR A 152 -17.48 4.77 3.95
C TYR A 152 -17.05 4.94 2.48
N PRO A 153 -17.31 3.96 1.62
CA PRO A 153 -16.92 4.02 0.22
C PRO A 153 -17.67 5.13 -0.52
N PRO A 154 -17.09 5.72 -1.56
CA PRO A 154 -17.71 6.83 -2.28
C PRO A 154 -19.01 6.38 -2.97
N GLU A 155 -20.09 7.10 -2.72
CA GLU A 155 -21.38 6.84 -3.36
C GLU A 155 -21.41 7.29 -4.82
N PRO A 156 -22.20 6.61 -5.69
CA PRO A 156 -22.18 6.90 -7.12
C PRO A 156 -22.97 8.14 -7.54
N TYR A 157 -23.73 8.81 -6.66
CA TYR A 157 -24.58 9.95 -7.04
C TYR A 157 -23.88 11.29 -6.78
N LYS A 158 -23.62 11.61 -5.52
CA LYS A 158 -22.96 12.87 -5.10
C LYS A 158 -21.45 12.69 -4.88
N GLY A 159 -20.97 11.43 -4.82
CA GLY A 159 -19.56 11.10 -4.58
C GLY A 159 -19.14 11.31 -3.13
N LYS A 160 -20.11 11.34 -2.17
CA LYS A 160 -19.79 11.41 -0.74
C LYS A 160 -19.12 10.13 -0.29
N GLY A 161 -18.13 10.25 0.57
CA GLY A 161 -17.38 9.12 1.12
C GLY A 161 -15.88 9.37 1.13
N ILE A 162 -15.14 8.31 1.45
CA ILE A 162 -13.67 8.30 1.46
C ILE A 162 -13.19 7.69 0.15
N ARG A 163 -12.32 8.41 -0.57
CA ARG A 163 -11.71 7.94 -1.82
C ARG A 163 -10.20 8.16 -1.79
N TYR A 164 -9.46 7.47 -2.65
CA TYR A 164 -8.06 7.80 -2.88
C TYR A 164 -7.95 9.17 -3.58
N SER A 165 -6.89 9.91 -3.27
CA SER A 165 -6.59 11.15 -3.99
C SER A 165 -6.42 10.85 -5.48
N GLY A 166 -7.18 11.58 -6.33
CA GLY A 166 -7.21 11.32 -7.77
C GLY A 166 -8.06 10.13 -8.23
N GLU A 167 -8.80 9.45 -7.33
CA GLU A 167 -9.70 8.36 -7.72
C GLU A 167 -10.91 8.91 -8.49
N TYR A 168 -11.12 8.40 -9.71
CA TYR A 168 -12.32 8.69 -10.48
C TYR A 168 -13.48 7.82 -10.00
N VAL A 169 -14.52 8.46 -9.45
CA VAL A 169 -15.77 7.80 -9.05
C VAL A 169 -16.80 7.98 -10.16
N LYS A 170 -17.22 6.87 -10.80
CA LYS A 170 -18.26 6.90 -11.83
C LYS A 170 -19.58 7.37 -11.23
N LYS A 171 -20.08 8.53 -11.69
CA LYS A 171 -21.37 9.08 -11.26
C LYS A 171 -22.52 8.46 -12.04
N LYS A 172 -23.61 8.17 -11.34
CA LYS A 172 -24.90 7.77 -11.92
C LYS A 172 -25.85 8.97 -11.94
N VAL A 173 -26.67 9.04 -12.97
CA VAL A 173 -27.74 10.04 -13.08
C VAL A 173 -28.88 9.67 -12.14
N GLY A 174 -29.34 10.62 -11.34
CA GLY A 174 -30.52 10.44 -10.47
C GLY A 174 -31.82 10.37 -11.27
N LYS A 175 -32.89 9.83 -10.67
CA LYS A 175 -34.20 9.63 -11.32
C LYS A 175 -34.79 10.92 -11.95
N ALA A 176 -34.57 12.09 -11.34
CA ALA A 176 -35.08 13.36 -11.85
C ALA A 176 -34.43 13.80 -13.19
N GLN A 177 -33.16 13.48 -13.41
CA GLN A 177 -32.46 13.80 -14.66
C GLN A 177 -32.76 12.80 -15.79
N ALA A 178 -33.10 11.55 -15.46
CA ALA A 178 -33.47 10.55 -16.45
C ALA A 178 -34.85 10.84 -17.13
N ALA A 179 -35.72 11.60 -16.45
CA ALA A 179 -37.03 11.99 -16.97
C ALA A 179 -37.00 13.16 -17.96
N THR A 180 -35.90 13.93 -18.01
CA THR A 180 -35.77 15.14 -18.86
C THR A 180 -35.11 14.85 -20.22
N THR A 181 -34.65 13.61 -20.46
CA THR A 181 -34.01 13.20 -21.73
C THR A 181 -34.98 12.36 -22.59
N LYS A 182 -36.18 12.89 -22.86
CA LYS A 182 -37.08 12.35 -23.90
C LYS A 182 -37.26 13.42 -25.00
#